data_8764cbe6a0c5c74bbd162e72ea9f4003
#
_entry.id   8764cbe6a0c5c74bbd162e72ea9f4003
#
_cell.length_a   1.000
_cell.length_b   1.000
_cell.length_c   1.000
_cell.angle_alpha   90.00
_cell.angle_beta   90.00
_cell.angle_gamma   90.00
#
_symmetry.space_group_name_H-M   'P 1'
#
loop_
_entity.id
_entity.type
_entity.pdbx_description
1 polymer ?
#
loop_
_entity_poly.entity_id
_entity_poly.type
_entity_poly.pdbx_seq_one_letter_code
_entity_poly.pdbx_strand_id
1 'polypeptide(L)'
;MPIRRAQSDRDFTGYVEVWNATTPTEPITVAETKHRLARQPWRLYLVAEVGGRVVGCGYVGRLDVAGRAFISVRVLPDWRRQGIGAALLERVQQYAADLDATIVQARVAADDEDSLEWVLKRGFVEVGRDVELVRELGDEEPVAPLKGIQLKELTAADHDAIYAVAVECWPDMPMPEPMPAPSYDDWAYEELRGPVVFGALDGEQLVGYAALVTRAASADVLEHGFTAVVRSHRGRGIAIALKRTQLAWAAEHGYRRLVTYTQEGNEAMRAINKKLGYREQPAWILVRRGV
;
A
#
# COMPACT_ATOMS: atom_id res chain seq x y z
N MET A 1 3.18 19.12 -26.43
CA MET A 1 3.43 18.85 -25.01
C MET A 1 4.40 17.71 -24.88
N PRO A 2 5.59 17.91 -24.30
CA PRO A 2 6.55 16.83 -24.10
C PRO A 2 6.12 15.93 -22.92
N ILE A 3 6.11 14.61 -23.17
CA ILE A 3 6.07 13.57 -22.14
C ILE A 3 7.44 12.92 -22.14
N ARG A 4 8.09 12.88 -20.99
CA ARG A 4 9.44 12.35 -20.87
C ARG A 4 9.63 11.59 -19.55
N ARG A 5 10.66 10.76 -19.51
CA ARG A 5 11.07 10.08 -18.28
C ARG A 5 11.59 11.12 -17.28
N ALA A 6 11.20 10.99 -16.01
CA ALA A 6 11.75 11.78 -14.93
C ALA A 6 13.22 11.39 -14.70
N GLN A 7 14.12 12.37 -14.73
CA GLN A 7 15.57 12.16 -14.59
C GLN A 7 16.19 13.14 -13.58
N SER A 8 15.73 14.38 -13.57
CA SER A 8 16.26 15.43 -12.69
C SER A 8 15.44 15.54 -11.38
N ASP A 9 16.04 16.19 -10.38
CA ASP A 9 15.34 16.51 -9.13
C ASP A 9 14.09 17.32 -9.37
N ARG A 10 14.12 18.25 -10.32
CA ARG A 10 12.95 19.03 -10.75
C ARG A 10 11.84 18.13 -11.30
N ASP A 11 12.17 17.09 -12.06
CA ASP A 11 11.18 16.16 -12.59
C ASP A 11 10.51 15.37 -11.47
N PHE A 12 11.32 14.83 -10.53
CA PHE A 12 10.78 14.09 -9.39
C PHE A 12 9.96 14.98 -8.46
N THR A 13 10.36 16.24 -8.26
CA THR A 13 9.57 17.21 -7.51
C THR A 13 8.21 17.43 -8.18
N GLY A 14 8.19 17.74 -9.48
CA GLY A 14 6.95 17.93 -10.22
C GLY A 14 6.08 16.67 -10.29
N TYR A 15 6.69 15.49 -10.40
CA TYR A 15 5.99 14.20 -10.32
C TYR A 15 5.26 14.06 -8.98
N VAL A 16 5.97 14.29 -7.88
CA VAL A 16 5.44 14.18 -6.51
C VAL A 16 4.35 15.24 -6.25
N GLU A 17 4.53 16.47 -6.72
CA GLU A 17 3.50 17.52 -6.62
C GLU A 17 2.20 17.11 -7.30
N VAL A 18 2.27 16.59 -8.54
CA VAL A 18 1.08 16.12 -9.27
C VAL A 18 0.44 14.93 -8.56
N TRP A 19 1.25 13.97 -8.10
CA TRP A 19 0.76 12.81 -7.36
C TRP A 19 0.00 13.24 -6.11
N ASN A 20 0.63 14.02 -5.25
CA ASN A 20 0.05 14.42 -3.96
C ASN A 20 -1.20 15.33 -4.13
N ALA A 21 -1.21 16.18 -5.15
CA ALA A 21 -2.38 16.98 -5.47
C ALA A 21 -3.59 16.17 -5.98
N THR A 22 -3.33 15.02 -6.60
CA THR A 22 -4.38 14.14 -7.17
C THR A 22 -4.69 12.91 -6.32
N THR A 23 -3.87 12.65 -5.29
CA THR A 23 -4.04 11.51 -4.36
C THR A 23 -3.61 11.93 -2.95
N PRO A 24 -4.33 12.85 -2.33
CA PRO A 24 -3.95 13.39 -1.01
C PRO A 24 -4.03 12.34 0.12
N THR A 25 -4.76 11.25 -0.09
CA THR A 25 -4.87 10.14 0.86
C THR A 25 -3.64 9.24 0.90
N GLU A 26 -2.87 9.17 -0.19
CA GLU A 26 -1.64 8.37 -0.30
C GLU A 26 -0.47 9.24 -0.78
N PRO A 27 -0.04 10.25 0.01
CA PRO A 27 1.03 11.13 -0.39
C PRO A 27 2.38 10.38 -0.43
N ILE A 28 3.25 10.82 -1.34
CA ILE A 28 4.61 10.29 -1.52
C ILE A 28 5.65 11.39 -1.39
N THR A 29 6.92 11.02 -1.24
CA THR A 29 8.04 11.96 -1.22
C THR A 29 9.02 11.72 -2.38
N VAL A 30 9.81 12.74 -2.71
CA VAL A 30 10.88 12.63 -3.72
C VAL A 30 11.92 11.59 -3.29
N ALA A 31 12.29 11.58 -2.00
CA ALA A 31 13.27 10.64 -1.46
C ALA A 31 12.81 9.19 -1.61
N GLU A 32 11.57 8.90 -1.22
CA GLU A 32 10.96 7.57 -1.36
C GLU A 32 10.85 7.14 -2.84
N THR A 33 10.40 8.03 -3.72
CA THR A 33 10.28 7.75 -5.16
C THR A 33 11.63 7.39 -5.78
N LYS A 34 12.68 8.15 -5.46
CA LYS A 34 14.04 7.87 -5.91
C LYS A 34 14.62 6.60 -5.32
N HIS A 35 14.35 6.34 -4.04
CA HIS A 35 14.79 5.10 -3.37
C HIS A 35 14.17 3.88 -4.04
N ARG A 36 12.86 3.90 -4.30
CA ARG A 36 12.17 2.82 -5.04
C ARG A 36 12.72 2.61 -6.44
N LEU A 37 13.06 3.70 -7.16
CA LEU A 37 13.70 3.60 -8.48
C LEU A 37 15.09 2.98 -8.40
N ALA A 38 15.89 3.33 -7.40
CA ALA A 38 17.24 2.78 -7.21
C ALA A 38 17.22 1.26 -6.93
N ARG A 39 16.24 0.78 -6.13
CA ARG A 39 16.06 -0.66 -5.86
C ARG A 39 15.48 -1.42 -7.04
N GLN A 40 14.64 -0.78 -7.83
CA GLN A 40 13.91 -1.40 -8.94
C GLN A 40 14.06 -0.53 -10.21
N PRO A 41 15.19 -0.61 -10.91
CA PRO A 41 15.53 0.28 -12.04
C PRO A 41 14.62 0.14 -13.25
N TRP A 42 13.83 -0.92 -13.31
CA TRP A 42 12.81 -1.15 -14.33
C TRP A 42 11.54 -0.29 -14.11
N ARG A 43 11.41 0.40 -12.97
CA ARG A 43 10.32 1.35 -12.77
C ARG A 43 10.45 2.55 -13.71
N LEU A 44 9.33 2.98 -14.28
CA LEU A 44 9.27 4.18 -15.09
C LEU A 44 8.41 5.24 -14.39
N TYR A 45 8.97 6.42 -14.28
CA TYR A 45 8.28 7.63 -13.86
C TYR A 45 8.27 8.61 -15.02
N LEU A 46 7.09 9.05 -15.46
CA LEU A 46 6.89 10.00 -16.56
C LEU A 46 6.36 11.32 -16.03
N VAL A 47 6.75 12.41 -16.67
CA VAL A 47 6.20 13.74 -16.46
C VAL A 47 5.69 14.32 -17.77
N ALA A 48 4.53 14.96 -17.71
CA ALA A 48 3.95 15.76 -18.78
C ALA A 48 4.11 17.25 -18.42
N GLU A 49 4.81 18.00 -19.27
CA GLU A 49 5.15 19.40 -19.02
C GLU A 49 4.44 20.34 -20.00
N VAL A 50 3.85 21.42 -19.49
CA VAL A 50 3.27 22.51 -20.26
C VAL A 50 3.74 23.85 -19.69
N GLY A 51 4.29 24.71 -20.52
CA GLY A 51 4.77 26.03 -20.10
C GLY A 51 5.82 25.99 -18.99
N GLY A 52 6.66 24.96 -18.92
CA GLY A 52 7.67 24.80 -17.90
C GLY A 52 7.17 24.23 -16.56
N ARG A 53 5.88 23.86 -16.49
CA ARG A 53 5.26 23.25 -15.31
C ARG A 53 4.90 21.79 -15.58
N VAL A 54 5.19 20.88 -14.63
CA VAL A 54 4.69 19.51 -14.66
C VAL A 54 3.22 19.54 -14.27
N VAL A 55 2.35 19.05 -15.15
CA VAL A 55 0.88 19.10 -15.02
C VAL A 55 0.23 17.72 -15.04
N GLY A 56 1.02 16.70 -15.36
CA GLY A 56 0.59 15.31 -15.34
C GLY A 56 1.78 14.39 -15.07
N CYS A 57 1.49 13.20 -14.55
CA CYS A 57 2.50 12.18 -14.32
C CYS A 57 2.00 10.79 -14.67
N GLY A 58 2.92 9.89 -15.00
CA GLY A 58 2.67 8.49 -15.29
C GLY A 58 3.64 7.58 -14.56
N TYR A 59 3.20 6.38 -14.25
CA TYR A 59 4.00 5.36 -13.59
C TYR A 59 3.79 4.00 -14.25
N VAL A 60 4.87 3.23 -14.34
CA VAL A 60 4.83 1.80 -14.69
C VAL A 60 5.75 1.04 -13.75
N GLY A 61 5.27 -0.08 -13.26
CA GLY A 61 6.04 -1.02 -12.47
C GLY A 61 5.60 -2.46 -12.71
N ARG A 62 6.52 -3.42 -12.63
CA ARG A 62 6.20 -4.84 -12.65
C ARG A 62 5.39 -5.20 -11.40
N LEU A 63 4.43 -6.10 -11.56
CA LEU A 63 3.83 -6.82 -10.43
C LEU A 63 4.56 -8.15 -10.27
N ASP A 64 4.50 -8.72 -9.07
CA ASP A 64 5.12 -10.02 -8.75
C ASP A 64 4.41 -11.20 -9.45
N VAL A 65 3.40 -10.92 -10.26
CA VAL A 65 2.73 -11.86 -11.14
C VAL A 65 3.29 -11.70 -12.55
N ALA A 66 3.80 -12.80 -13.11
CA ALA A 66 4.40 -12.81 -14.45
C ALA A 66 3.45 -12.24 -15.51
N GLY A 67 3.98 -11.44 -16.41
CA GLY A 67 3.20 -10.82 -17.50
C GLY A 67 2.27 -9.70 -17.04
N ARG A 68 2.43 -9.15 -15.82
CA ARG A 68 1.61 -8.04 -15.33
C ARG A 68 2.43 -6.83 -14.95
N ALA A 69 1.87 -5.66 -15.25
CA ALA A 69 2.40 -4.37 -14.82
C ALA A 69 1.32 -3.54 -14.11
N PHE A 70 1.72 -2.82 -13.08
CA PHE A 70 0.91 -1.76 -12.50
C PHE A 70 1.22 -0.45 -13.22
N ILE A 71 0.17 0.27 -13.61
CA ILE A 71 0.29 1.59 -14.24
C ILE A 71 -0.52 2.62 -13.45
N SER A 72 -0.07 3.88 -13.53
CA SER A 72 -0.84 5.01 -13.03
C SER A 72 -0.70 6.20 -13.97
N VAL A 73 -1.77 6.94 -14.17
CA VAL A 73 -1.80 8.19 -14.95
C VAL A 73 -2.57 9.21 -14.12
N ARG A 74 -1.97 10.38 -13.92
CA ARG A 74 -2.57 11.46 -13.16
C ARG A 74 -2.39 12.79 -13.89
N VAL A 75 -3.42 13.62 -13.87
CA VAL A 75 -3.42 14.96 -14.47
C VAL A 75 -4.08 15.92 -13.50
N LEU A 76 -3.42 17.05 -13.22
CA LEU A 76 -3.97 18.11 -12.40
C LEU A 76 -5.37 18.52 -12.93
N PRO A 77 -6.35 18.79 -12.06
CA PRO A 77 -7.73 19.10 -12.46
C PRO A 77 -7.84 20.15 -13.57
N ASP A 78 -7.16 21.29 -13.43
CA ASP A 78 -7.19 22.41 -14.39
C ASP A 78 -6.61 22.07 -15.77
N TRP A 79 -5.91 20.93 -15.88
CA TRP A 79 -5.24 20.46 -17.10
C TRP A 79 -5.91 19.23 -17.71
N ARG A 80 -7.01 18.77 -17.12
CA ARG A 80 -7.80 17.65 -17.67
C ARG A 80 -8.48 18.05 -19.00
N ARG A 81 -8.98 17.06 -19.72
CA ARG A 81 -9.70 17.21 -21.01
C ARG A 81 -8.89 17.85 -22.15
N GLN A 82 -7.55 17.94 -22.03
CA GLN A 82 -6.62 18.47 -23.03
C GLN A 82 -5.78 17.37 -23.71
N GLY A 83 -6.18 16.10 -23.61
CA GLY A 83 -5.47 14.96 -24.21
C GLY A 83 -4.27 14.45 -23.40
N ILE A 84 -3.86 15.13 -22.30
CA ILE A 84 -2.67 14.79 -21.51
C ILE A 84 -2.76 13.38 -20.95
N GLY A 85 -3.89 13.02 -20.33
CA GLY A 85 -4.11 11.69 -19.77
C GLY A 85 -4.05 10.58 -20.83
N ALA A 86 -4.59 10.82 -22.03
CA ALA A 86 -4.54 9.83 -23.12
C ALA A 86 -3.11 9.60 -23.60
N ALA A 87 -2.33 10.67 -23.78
CA ALA A 87 -0.94 10.58 -24.20
C ALA A 87 -0.05 9.92 -23.14
N LEU A 88 -0.29 10.18 -21.84
CA LEU A 88 0.38 9.49 -20.75
C LEU A 88 0.02 8.00 -20.73
N LEU A 89 -1.27 7.66 -20.89
CA LEU A 89 -1.72 6.26 -20.91
C LEU A 89 -1.06 5.47 -22.02
N GLU A 90 -1.00 6.02 -23.22
CA GLU A 90 -0.31 5.40 -24.38
C GLU A 90 1.15 5.11 -24.06
N ARG A 91 1.86 6.06 -23.45
CA ARG A 91 3.28 5.90 -23.11
C ARG A 91 3.51 4.87 -21.98
N VAL A 92 2.68 4.84 -20.94
CA VAL A 92 2.81 3.83 -19.88
C VAL A 92 2.46 2.43 -20.38
N GLN A 93 1.47 2.28 -21.28
CA GLN A 93 1.13 1.00 -21.88
C GLN A 93 2.24 0.48 -22.81
N GLN A 94 2.81 1.34 -23.63
CA GLN A 94 3.95 0.99 -24.48
C GLN A 94 5.11 0.46 -23.62
N TYR A 95 5.45 1.16 -22.54
CA TYR A 95 6.53 0.72 -21.68
C TYR A 95 6.19 -0.56 -20.89
N ALA A 96 4.93 -0.77 -20.52
CA ALA A 96 4.49 -2.03 -19.93
C ALA A 96 4.71 -3.21 -20.89
N ALA A 97 4.44 -3.02 -22.19
CA ALA A 97 4.75 -4.02 -23.22
C ALA A 97 6.26 -4.27 -23.33
N ASP A 98 7.10 -3.23 -23.25
CA ASP A 98 8.57 -3.37 -23.25
C ASP A 98 9.08 -4.16 -22.00
N LEU A 99 8.27 -4.26 -20.96
CA LEU A 99 8.51 -5.09 -19.77
C LEU A 99 7.89 -6.51 -19.87
N ASP A 100 7.48 -6.95 -21.05
CA ASP A 100 6.81 -8.22 -21.32
C ASP A 100 5.45 -8.37 -20.59
N ALA A 101 4.81 -7.26 -20.21
CA ALA A 101 3.48 -7.32 -19.64
C ALA A 101 2.43 -7.56 -20.72
N THR A 102 1.57 -8.54 -20.50
CA THR A 102 0.39 -8.82 -21.33
C THR A 102 -0.88 -8.22 -20.73
N ILE A 103 -0.83 -7.86 -19.45
CA ILE A 103 -1.93 -7.24 -18.71
C ILE A 103 -1.40 -6.02 -17.93
N VAL A 104 -2.09 -4.90 -18.04
CA VAL A 104 -1.88 -3.74 -17.18
C VAL A 104 -3.00 -3.63 -16.15
N GLN A 105 -2.64 -3.29 -14.92
CA GLN A 105 -3.54 -3.05 -13.80
C GLN A 105 -3.37 -1.61 -13.31
N ALA A 106 -4.48 -0.97 -12.97
CA ALA A 106 -4.49 0.36 -12.36
C ALA A 106 -5.51 0.42 -11.21
N ARG A 107 -5.44 1.48 -10.42
CA ARG A 107 -6.44 1.81 -9.41
C ARG A 107 -7.09 3.15 -9.74
N VAL A 108 -8.40 3.23 -9.55
CA VAL A 108 -9.20 4.45 -9.65
C VAL A 108 -9.91 4.66 -8.31
N ALA A 109 -9.90 5.88 -7.79
CA ALA A 109 -10.64 6.19 -6.57
C ALA A 109 -12.14 5.95 -6.81
N ALA A 110 -12.82 5.29 -5.87
CA ALA A 110 -14.22 4.89 -6.05
C ALA A 110 -15.20 6.07 -6.12
N ASP A 111 -14.77 7.23 -5.62
CA ASP A 111 -15.49 8.51 -5.68
C ASP A 111 -15.12 9.39 -6.90
N ASP A 112 -14.17 8.94 -7.76
CA ASP A 112 -13.83 9.62 -9.03
C ASP A 112 -14.53 8.93 -10.21
N GLU A 113 -15.85 9.15 -10.32
CA GLU A 113 -16.69 8.58 -11.37
C GLU A 113 -16.19 8.95 -12.79
N ASP A 114 -15.71 10.18 -12.98
CA ASP A 114 -15.16 10.67 -14.24
C ASP A 114 -13.93 9.86 -14.70
N SER A 115 -13.02 9.58 -13.77
CA SER A 115 -11.82 8.75 -14.05
C SER A 115 -12.19 7.29 -14.28
N LEU A 116 -13.17 6.76 -13.54
CA LEU A 116 -13.66 5.41 -13.74
C LEU A 116 -14.28 5.24 -15.14
N GLU A 117 -15.21 6.13 -15.52
CA GLU A 117 -15.82 6.13 -16.85
C GLU A 117 -14.75 6.26 -17.95
N TRP A 118 -13.75 7.11 -17.72
CA TRP A 118 -12.67 7.36 -18.68
C TRP A 118 -11.82 6.11 -18.94
N VAL A 119 -11.49 5.30 -17.93
CA VAL A 119 -10.72 4.06 -18.11
C VAL A 119 -11.58 2.93 -18.69
N LEU A 120 -12.87 2.81 -18.28
CA LEU A 120 -13.79 1.82 -18.83
C LEU A 120 -14.02 2.02 -20.32
N LYS A 121 -14.20 3.27 -20.78
CA LYS A 121 -14.28 3.62 -22.22
C LYS A 121 -13.01 3.27 -23.01
N ARG A 122 -11.89 2.99 -22.34
CA ARG A 122 -10.62 2.57 -22.92
C ARG A 122 -10.35 1.07 -22.80
N GLY A 123 -11.40 0.30 -22.51
CA GLY A 123 -11.34 -1.15 -22.48
C GLY A 123 -10.74 -1.74 -21.19
N PHE A 124 -10.59 -0.94 -20.15
CA PHE A 124 -10.37 -1.50 -18.82
C PHE A 124 -11.65 -2.12 -18.28
N VAL A 125 -11.50 -3.16 -17.47
CA VAL A 125 -12.60 -3.82 -16.75
C VAL A 125 -12.30 -3.78 -15.24
N GLU A 126 -13.34 -3.61 -14.44
CA GLU A 126 -13.25 -3.73 -13.00
C GLU A 126 -12.98 -5.19 -12.62
N VAL A 127 -12.01 -5.41 -11.72
CA VAL A 127 -11.60 -6.76 -11.28
C VAL A 127 -11.60 -6.92 -9.77
N GLY A 128 -11.88 -5.87 -9.02
CA GLY A 128 -11.98 -5.90 -7.56
C GLY A 128 -11.96 -4.51 -6.95
N ARG A 129 -12.06 -4.47 -5.63
CA ARG A 129 -12.03 -3.23 -4.84
C ARG A 129 -11.15 -3.40 -3.61
N ASP A 130 -10.30 -2.41 -3.37
CA ASP A 130 -9.55 -2.29 -2.11
C ASP A 130 -10.33 -1.35 -1.18
N VAL A 131 -10.51 -1.76 0.06
CA VAL A 131 -11.16 -0.95 1.09
C VAL A 131 -10.10 -0.37 2.01
N GLU A 132 -9.99 0.95 2.06
CA GLU A 132 -9.22 1.62 3.09
C GLU A 132 -10.06 1.75 4.36
N LEU A 133 -9.45 1.44 5.47
CA LEU A 133 -10.07 1.52 6.79
C LEU A 133 -9.26 2.49 7.64
N VAL A 134 -9.92 3.42 8.30
CA VAL A 134 -9.29 4.47 9.10
C VAL A 134 -9.83 4.44 10.52
N ARG A 135 -8.93 4.59 11.49
CA ARG A 135 -9.23 4.72 12.91
C ARG A 135 -8.59 6.01 13.45
N GLU A 136 -9.41 6.94 13.90
CA GLU A 136 -8.95 8.08 14.70
C GLU A 136 -8.56 7.55 16.09
N LEU A 137 -7.39 7.95 16.57
CA LEU A 137 -6.88 7.55 17.88
C LEU A 137 -7.39 8.50 18.98
N GLY A 138 -7.54 7.97 20.17
CA GLY A 138 -8.01 8.70 21.35
C GLY A 138 -7.59 7.97 22.62
N ASP A 139 -8.44 7.96 23.62
CA ASP A 139 -8.25 7.18 24.83
C ASP A 139 -8.47 5.70 24.47
N GLU A 140 -7.38 4.95 24.36
CA GLU A 140 -7.44 3.53 23.96
C GLU A 140 -7.59 2.63 25.19
N GLU A 141 -8.44 1.62 25.06
CA GLU A 141 -8.65 0.64 26.15
C GLU A 141 -7.41 -0.20 26.39
N PRO A 142 -7.07 -0.52 27.66
CA PRO A 142 -6.01 -1.43 27.99
C PRO A 142 -6.18 -2.80 27.30
N VAL A 143 -5.08 -3.37 26.87
CA VAL A 143 -5.09 -4.70 26.24
C VAL A 143 -5.31 -5.77 27.30
N ALA A 144 -6.39 -6.53 27.19
CA ALA A 144 -6.64 -7.64 28.10
C ALA A 144 -5.56 -8.74 27.95
N PRO A 145 -5.02 -9.28 29.05
CA PRO A 145 -4.03 -10.33 28.98
C PRO A 145 -4.60 -11.60 28.34
N LEU A 146 -3.80 -12.23 27.47
CA LEU A 146 -4.14 -13.50 26.86
C LEU A 146 -3.52 -14.66 27.65
N LYS A 147 -4.31 -15.73 27.89
CA LYS A 147 -3.82 -16.90 28.62
C LYS A 147 -2.67 -17.58 27.85
N GLY A 148 -1.49 -17.64 28.47
CA GLY A 148 -0.30 -18.30 27.92
C GLY A 148 0.35 -17.55 26.75
N ILE A 149 -0.04 -16.30 26.46
CA ILE A 149 0.55 -15.48 25.42
C ILE A 149 1.10 -14.18 26.03
N GLN A 150 2.36 -13.92 25.78
CA GLN A 150 3.00 -12.66 26.12
C GLN A 150 3.05 -11.76 24.89
N LEU A 151 2.60 -10.51 25.03
CA LEU A 151 2.79 -9.48 24.03
C LEU A 151 4.03 -8.65 24.38
N LYS A 152 4.93 -8.44 23.42
CA LYS A 152 6.12 -7.60 23.60
C LYS A 152 6.42 -6.79 22.33
N GLU A 153 7.12 -5.70 22.50
CA GLU A 153 7.80 -5.02 21.40
C GLU A 153 8.98 -5.87 20.93
N LEU A 154 9.11 -6.03 19.61
CA LEU A 154 10.17 -6.80 18.97
C LEU A 154 11.30 -5.88 18.54
N THR A 155 12.49 -6.42 18.44
CA THR A 155 13.73 -5.72 18.11
C THR A 155 14.37 -6.30 16.86
N ALA A 156 15.46 -5.70 16.40
CA ALA A 156 16.23 -6.22 15.28
C ALA A 156 16.72 -7.67 15.49
N ALA A 157 16.91 -8.10 16.75
CA ALA A 157 17.28 -9.49 17.06
C ALA A 157 16.15 -10.50 16.75
N ASP A 158 14.92 -10.03 16.63
CA ASP A 158 13.75 -10.87 16.39
C ASP A 158 13.41 -10.99 14.86
N HIS A 159 14.12 -10.28 13.96
CA HIS A 159 13.76 -10.15 12.54
C HIS A 159 13.62 -11.48 11.81
N ASP A 160 14.52 -12.43 12.04
CA ASP A 160 14.45 -13.76 11.42
C ASP A 160 13.19 -14.52 11.87
N ALA A 161 12.84 -14.43 13.15
CA ALA A 161 11.64 -15.06 13.70
C ALA A 161 10.37 -14.39 13.14
N ILE A 162 10.37 -13.05 12.99
CA ILE A 162 9.24 -12.32 12.39
C ILE A 162 9.06 -12.74 10.93
N TYR A 163 10.15 -12.81 10.16
CA TYR A 163 10.10 -13.22 8.76
C TYR A 163 9.61 -14.66 8.60
N ALA A 164 10.04 -15.57 9.48
CA ALA A 164 9.56 -16.96 9.47
C ALA A 164 8.03 -17.04 9.67
N VAL A 165 7.48 -16.26 10.61
CA VAL A 165 6.02 -16.14 10.82
C VAL A 165 5.34 -15.52 9.60
N ALA A 166 5.94 -14.49 8.99
CA ALA A 166 5.41 -13.86 7.79
C ALA A 166 5.29 -14.87 6.63
N VAL A 167 6.35 -15.61 6.35
CA VAL A 167 6.40 -16.64 5.27
C VAL A 167 5.39 -17.76 5.52
N GLU A 168 5.26 -18.24 6.76
CA GLU A 168 4.26 -19.28 7.12
C GLU A 168 2.83 -18.79 6.85
N CYS A 169 2.55 -17.54 7.17
CA CYS A 169 1.20 -16.97 7.07
C CYS A 169 0.87 -16.40 5.68
N TRP A 170 1.88 -16.16 4.83
CA TRP A 170 1.70 -15.52 3.52
C TRP A 170 0.70 -16.23 2.59
N PRO A 171 0.72 -17.58 2.47
CA PRO A 171 -0.25 -18.30 1.62
C PRO A 171 -1.71 -18.16 2.04
N ASP A 172 -1.96 -17.72 3.28
CA ASP A 172 -3.31 -17.56 3.81
C ASP A 172 -3.86 -16.13 3.61
N MET A 173 -3.04 -15.25 3.04
CA MET A 173 -3.49 -13.90 2.72
C MET A 173 -4.49 -13.97 1.55
N PRO A 174 -5.70 -13.42 1.71
CA PRO A 174 -6.68 -13.42 0.64
C PRO A 174 -6.22 -12.45 -0.45
N MET A 175 -5.62 -13.00 -1.48
CA MET A 175 -5.22 -12.29 -2.69
C MET A 175 -5.99 -12.84 -3.88
N PRO A 176 -6.34 -11.99 -4.88
CA PRO A 176 -7.03 -12.44 -6.08
C PRO A 176 -6.29 -13.59 -6.80
N GLU A 177 -4.97 -13.64 -6.64
CA GLU A 177 -4.10 -14.68 -7.14
C GLU A 177 -3.00 -14.97 -6.13
N PRO A 178 -2.67 -16.26 -5.89
CA PRO A 178 -1.56 -16.63 -5.03
C PRO A 178 -0.25 -16.00 -5.51
N MET A 179 0.46 -15.34 -4.62
CA MET A 179 1.80 -14.80 -4.87
C MET A 179 2.80 -15.50 -3.97
N PRO A 180 4.05 -15.72 -4.43
CA PRO A 180 5.11 -16.22 -3.57
C PRO A 180 5.36 -15.22 -2.42
N ALA A 181 5.80 -15.71 -1.28
CA ALA A 181 6.25 -14.84 -0.21
C ALA A 181 7.41 -13.96 -0.73
N PRO A 182 7.46 -12.68 -0.34
CA PRO A 182 8.54 -11.79 -0.74
C PRO A 182 9.89 -12.27 -0.20
N SER A 183 10.98 -11.87 -0.86
CA SER A 183 12.31 -12.06 -0.30
C SER A 183 12.43 -11.36 1.06
N TYR A 184 13.38 -11.80 1.90
CA TYR A 184 13.64 -11.15 3.17
C TYR A 184 13.87 -9.63 3.01
N ASP A 185 14.68 -9.23 2.01
CA ASP A 185 15.01 -7.81 1.78
C ASP A 185 13.78 -6.98 1.38
N ASP A 186 12.90 -7.53 0.54
CA ASP A 186 11.69 -6.81 0.11
C ASP A 186 10.68 -6.74 1.27
N TRP A 187 10.51 -7.85 2.00
CA TRP A 187 9.66 -7.86 3.19
C TRP A 187 10.17 -6.90 4.26
N ALA A 188 11.46 -6.93 4.58
CA ALA A 188 12.06 -6.05 5.59
C ALA A 188 11.93 -4.58 5.21
N TYR A 189 12.10 -4.27 3.92
CA TYR A 189 11.93 -2.91 3.43
C TYR A 189 10.49 -2.39 3.62
N GLU A 190 9.49 -3.22 3.40
CA GLU A 190 8.09 -2.80 3.53
C GLU A 190 7.61 -2.84 5.00
N GLU A 191 7.96 -3.88 5.76
CA GLU A 191 7.41 -4.12 7.10
C GLU A 191 8.20 -3.45 8.23
N LEU A 192 9.53 -3.32 8.08
CA LEU A 192 10.40 -2.81 9.14
C LEU A 192 10.75 -1.32 9.00
N ARG A 193 10.12 -0.61 8.09
CA ARG A 193 10.27 0.85 7.91
C ARG A 193 9.50 1.70 8.91
N GLY A 194 8.79 1.07 9.80
CA GLY A 194 7.98 1.74 10.81
C GLY A 194 8.67 1.84 12.17
N PRO A 195 8.01 2.51 13.11
CA PRO A 195 8.59 2.79 14.42
C PRO A 195 8.57 1.58 15.36
N VAL A 196 7.70 0.57 15.12
CA VAL A 196 7.50 -0.52 16.05
C VAL A 196 6.90 -1.78 15.40
N VAL A 197 7.33 -2.94 15.89
CA VAL A 197 6.72 -4.23 15.62
C VAL A 197 6.38 -4.89 16.95
N PHE A 198 5.16 -5.41 17.09
CA PHE A 198 4.74 -6.17 18.27
C PHE A 198 4.66 -7.65 17.95
N GLY A 199 5.13 -8.48 18.89
CA GLY A 199 5.06 -9.93 18.83
C GLY A 199 4.14 -10.52 19.88
N ALA A 200 3.60 -11.69 19.57
CA ALA A 200 2.90 -12.57 20.48
C ALA A 200 3.73 -13.85 20.66
N LEU A 201 4.10 -14.17 21.89
CA LEU A 201 4.93 -15.32 22.25
C LEU A 201 4.13 -16.33 23.06
N ASP A 202 4.26 -17.62 22.73
CA ASP A 202 3.87 -18.76 23.57
C ASP A 202 5.16 -19.37 24.10
N GLY A 203 5.48 -19.10 25.39
CA GLY A 203 6.82 -19.31 25.91
C GLY A 203 7.86 -18.47 25.17
N GLU A 204 8.87 -19.11 24.58
CA GLU A 204 9.91 -18.44 23.78
C GLU A 204 9.58 -18.38 22.29
N GLN A 205 8.53 -19.07 21.84
CA GLN A 205 8.18 -19.16 20.43
C GLN A 205 7.36 -17.93 20.00
N LEU A 206 7.81 -17.23 18.96
CA LEU A 206 7.01 -16.21 18.29
C LEU A 206 5.89 -16.88 17.48
N VAL A 207 4.63 -16.61 17.85
CA VAL A 207 3.45 -17.23 17.24
C VAL A 207 2.57 -16.23 16.48
N GLY A 208 2.95 -14.97 16.50
CA GLY A 208 2.29 -13.92 15.72
C GLY A 208 2.99 -12.58 15.88
N TYR A 209 2.79 -11.69 14.90
CA TYR A 209 3.30 -10.32 14.96
C TYR A 209 2.36 -9.35 14.27
N ALA A 210 2.56 -8.07 14.55
CA ALA A 210 1.93 -6.96 13.84
C ALA A 210 2.89 -5.77 13.77
N ALA A 211 3.13 -5.24 12.57
CA ALA A 211 3.97 -4.08 12.33
C ALA A 211 3.12 -2.81 12.21
N LEU A 212 3.67 -1.67 12.65
CA LEU A 212 3.23 -0.34 12.23
C LEU A 212 4.28 0.23 11.31
N VAL A 213 3.84 0.79 10.17
CA VAL A 213 4.73 1.38 9.17
C VAL A 213 4.44 2.87 9.00
N THR A 214 5.48 3.63 8.69
CA THR A 214 5.33 5.07 8.47
C THR A 214 4.77 5.38 7.09
N ARG A 215 3.96 6.43 7.02
CA ARG A 215 3.59 7.08 5.75
C ARG A 215 4.49 8.30 5.55
N ALA A 216 5.36 8.25 4.56
CA ALA A 216 6.45 9.23 4.38
C ALA A 216 6.03 10.70 4.34
N ALA A 217 4.79 11.01 3.94
CA ALA A 217 4.28 12.37 3.86
C ALA A 217 3.22 12.71 4.93
N SER A 218 3.04 11.87 5.95
CA SER A 218 2.03 12.06 7.01
C SER A 218 2.64 11.71 8.36
N ALA A 219 3.22 12.69 9.02
CA ALA A 219 3.96 12.48 10.28
C ALA A 219 3.07 12.01 11.45
N ASP A 220 1.77 12.24 11.38
CA ASP A 220 0.79 11.92 12.43
C ASP A 220 -0.08 10.69 12.10
N VAL A 221 0.24 9.98 11.00
CA VAL A 221 -0.49 8.79 10.54
C VAL A 221 0.46 7.62 10.40
N LEU A 222 0.08 6.48 10.97
CA LEU A 222 0.74 5.20 10.72
C LEU A 222 -0.20 4.26 9.96
N GLU A 223 0.39 3.31 9.28
CA GLU A 223 -0.32 2.24 8.58
C GLU A 223 -0.03 0.90 9.25
N HIS A 224 -1.04 0.02 9.31
CA HIS A 224 -0.76 -1.35 9.69
C HIS A 224 -0.03 -2.05 8.55
N GLY A 225 1.12 -2.59 8.87
CA GLY A 225 1.78 -3.61 8.07
C GLY A 225 1.07 -4.97 8.21
N PHE A 226 1.75 -6.03 7.88
CA PHE A 226 1.17 -7.36 7.95
C PHE A 226 0.88 -7.74 9.42
N THR A 227 -0.33 -8.19 9.70
CA THR A 227 -0.72 -8.80 10.96
C THR A 227 -0.87 -10.30 10.75
N ALA A 228 0.04 -11.09 11.31
CA ALA A 228 0.13 -12.52 11.11
C ALA A 228 0.01 -13.29 12.43
N VAL A 229 -0.70 -14.41 12.40
CA VAL A 229 -0.76 -15.39 13.49
C VAL A 229 -0.67 -16.78 12.88
N VAL A 230 0.30 -17.58 13.33
CA VAL A 230 0.50 -18.96 12.86
C VAL A 230 -0.77 -19.78 13.03
N ARG A 231 -1.03 -20.71 12.11
CA ARG A 231 -2.30 -21.45 12.05
C ARG A 231 -2.68 -22.13 13.35
N SER A 232 -1.70 -22.74 14.04
CA SER A 232 -1.89 -23.45 15.32
C SER A 232 -2.39 -22.55 16.47
N HIS A 233 -2.26 -21.23 16.35
CA HIS A 233 -2.59 -20.26 17.40
C HIS A 233 -3.75 -19.34 17.05
N ARG A 234 -4.39 -19.56 15.90
CA ARG A 234 -5.56 -18.77 15.49
C ARG A 234 -6.80 -19.05 16.37
N GLY A 235 -7.76 -18.13 16.34
CA GLY A 235 -8.98 -18.24 17.15
C GLY A 235 -8.80 -17.93 18.63
N ARG A 236 -7.57 -17.65 19.10
CA ARG A 236 -7.25 -17.33 20.51
C ARG A 236 -7.27 -15.82 20.83
N GLY A 237 -7.70 -14.98 19.90
CA GLY A 237 -7.76 -13.52 20.09
C GLY A 237 -6.43 -12.78 19.90
N ILE A 238 -5.35 -13.45 19.47
CA ILE A 238 -4.00 -12.89 19.36
C ILE A 238 -3.97 -11.70 18.39
N ALA A 239 -4.54 -11.82 17.18
CA ALA A 239 -4.54 -10.74 16.20
C ALA A 239 -5.22 -9.46 16.69
N ILE A 240 -6.36 -9.59 17.40
CA ILE A 240 -7.04 -8.42 17.97
C ILE A 240 -6.26 -7.80 19.12
N ALA A 241 -5.58 -8.61 19.93
CA ALA A 241 -4.73 -8.12 21.00
C ALA A 241 -3.50 -7.37 20.46
N LEU A 242 -2.82 -7.90 19.44
CA LEU A 242 -1.73 -7.23 18.76
C LEU A 242 -2.17 -5.88 18.20
N LYS A 243 -3.31 -5.82 17.51
CA LYS A 243 -3.84 -4.56 16.97
C LYS A 243 -4.23 -3.56 18.06
N ARG A 244 -4.79 -4.02 19.19
CA ARG A 244 -5.05 -3.13 20.35
C ARG A 244 -3.77 -2.58 20.94
N THR A 245 -2.71 -3.40 21.04
CA THR A 245 -1.39 -2.93 21.47
C THR A 245 -0.85 -1.84 20.54
N GLN A 246 -1.02 -2.01 19.23
CA GLN A 246 -0.63 -1.00 18.24
C GLN A 246 -1.43 0.31 18.38
N LEU A 247 -2.75 0.23 18.63
CA LEU A 247 -3.60 1.41 18.86
C LEU A 247 -3.15 2.18 20.10
N ALA A 248 -2.97 1.48 21.24
CA ALA A 248 -2.53 2.09 22.50
C ALA A 248 -1.15 2.75 22.34
N TRP A 249 -0.20 2.00 21.76
CA TRP A 249 1.16 2.52 21.53
C TRP A 249 1.15 3.76 20.64
N ALA A 250 0.40 3.74 19.54
CA ALA A 250 0.36 4.87 18.61
C ALA A 250 -0.28 6.11 19.25
N ALA A 251 -1.35 5.96 20.04
CA ALA A 251 -1.96 7.04 20.79
C ALA A 251 -0.99 7.65 21.82
N GLU A 252 -0.28 6.81 22.60
CA GLU A 252 0.72 7.23 23.58
C GLU A 252 1.91 7.97 22.94
N HIS A 253 2.23 7.66 21.67
CA HIS A 253 3.32 8.32 20.92
C HIS A 253 2.86 9.51 20.08
N GLY A 254 1.62 9.98 20.28
CA GLY A 254 1.12 11.22 19.68
C GLY A 254 0.67 11.09 18.24
N TYR A 255 0.52 9.89 17.70
CA TYR A 255 -0.11 9.69 16.41
C TYR A 255 -1.61 9.94 16.52
N ARG A 256 -2.21 10.50 15.48
CA ARG A 256 -3.63 10.83 15.48
C ARG A 256 -4.49 9.78 14.80
N ARG A 257 -3.88 8.98 13.91
CA ARG A 257 -4.63 8.08 13.04
C ARG A 257 -3.84 6.83 12.69
N LEU A 258 -4.55 5.70 12.66
CA LEU A 258 -4.09 4.47 12.02
C LEU A 258 -4.94 4.15 10.81
N VAL A 259 -4.29 3.69 9.74
CA VAL A 259 -4.94 3.23 8.53
C VAL A 259 -4.58 1.78 8.24
N THR A 260 -5.44 1.08 7.51
CA THR A 260 -5.16 -0.27 7.02
C THR A 260 -5.94 -0.51 5.74
N TYR A 261 -5.44 -1.41 4.91
CA TYR A 261 -6.14 -1.88 3.73
C TYR A 261 -6.63 -3.30 3.95
N THR A 262 -7.84 -3.59 3.52
CA THR A 262 -8.38 -4.95 3.52
C THR A 262 -8.99 -5.24 2.17
N GLN A 263 -8.56 -6.33 1.58
CA GLN A 263 -9.14 -6.80 0.33
C GLN A 263 -10.52 -7.40 0.57
N GLU A 264 -11.37 -7.34 -0.45
CA GLU A 264 -12.61 -8.09 -0.49
C GLU A 264 -12.30 -9.59 -0.32
N GLY A 265 -13.05 -10.27 0.57
CA GLY A 265 -12.77 -11.68 0.93
C GLY A 265 -11.98 -11.87 2.23
N ASN A 266 -11.42 -10.81 2.85
CA ASN A 266 -10.80 -10.90 4.18
C ASN A 266 -11.79 -10.60 5.31
N GLU A 267 -12.86 -11.39 5.40
CA GLU A 267 -13.94 -11.16 6.36
C GLU A 267 -13.47 -11.23 7.83
N ALA A 268 -12.49 -12.09 8.12
CA ALA A 268 -11.94 -12.22 9.47
C ALA A 268 -11.24 -10.91 9.92
N MET A 269 -10.40 -10.33 9.07
CA MET A 269 -9.71 -9.07 9.38
C MET A 269 -10.67 -7.88 9.36
N ARG A 270 -11.63 -7.85 8.44
CA ARG A 270 -12.69 -6.83 8.43
C ARG A 270 -13.51 -6.84 9.73
N ALA A 271 -13.86 -8.03 10.25
CA ALA A 271 -14.55 -8.16 11.53
C ALA A 271 -13.72 -7.65 12.71
N ILE A 272 -12.42 -7.93 12.72
CA ILE A 272 -11.49 -7.40 13.74
C ILE A 272 -11.42 -5.87 13.64
N ASN A 273 -11.18 -5.33 12.45
CA ASN A 273 -11.07 -3.88 12.27
C ASN A 273 -12.38 -3.15 12.66
N LYS A 274 -13.55 -3.71 12.31
CA LYS A 274 -14.84 -3.18 12.73
C LYS A 274 -14.99 -3.16 14.26
N LYS A 275 -14.59 -4.23 14.96
CA LYS A 275 -14.60 -4.29 16.44
C LYS A 275 -13.65 -3.28 17.08
N LEU A 276 -12.59 -2.91 16.37
CA LEU A 276 -11.61 -1.90 16.80
C LEU A 276 -12.02 -0.48 16.40
N GLY A 277 -13.23 -0.27 15.86
CA GLY A 277 -13.76 1.05 15.52
C GLY A 277 -13.20 1.67 14.24
N TYR A 278 -12.59 0.87 13.37
CA TYR A 278 -12.21 1.33 12.04
C TYR A 278 -13.45 1.65 11.20
N ARG A 279 -13.36 2.72 10.41
CA ARG A 279 -14.40 3.15 9.47
C ARG A 279 -13.88 3.02 8.05
N GLU A 280 -14.73 2.56 7.16
CA GLU A 280 -14.42 2.49 5.74
C GLU A 280 -14.32 3.90 5.15
N GLN A 281 -13.28 4.12 4.35
CA GLN A 281 -13.10 5.29 3.50
C GLN A 281 -13.42 4.89 2.04
N PRO A 282 -13.65 5.86 1.13
CA PRO A 282 -13.82 5.57 -0.29
C PRO A 282 -12.74 4.61 -0.78
N ALA A 283 -13.19 3.49 -1.38
CA ALA A 283 -12.32 2.40 -1.82
C ALA A 283 -11.62 2.74 -3.14
N TRP A 284 -10.57 2.00 -3.43
CA TRP A 284 -9.98 1.96 -4.76
C TRP A 284 -10.66 0.88 -5.60
N ILE A 285 -11.03 1.21 -6.82
CA ILE A 285 -11.50 0.25 -7.82
C ILE A 285 -10.29 -0.24 -8.60
N LEU A 286 -10.04 -1.54 -8.55
CA LEU A 286 -9.00 -2.21 -9.34
C LEU A 286 -9.52 -2.42 -10.75
N VAL A 287 -8.80 -1.94 -11.75
CA VAL A 287 -9.15 -2.11 -13.17
C VAL A 287 -8.01 -2.75 -13.92
N ARG A 288 -8.34 -3.61 -14.87
CA ARG A 288 -7.38 -4.32 -15.74
C ARG A 288 -7.71 -4.17 -17.20
N ARG A 289 -6.66 -4.26 -18.04
CA ARG A 289 -6.77 -4.32 -19.49
C ARG A 289 -5.62 -5.14 -20.07
N GLY A 290 -5.86 -5.86 -21.18
CA GLY A 290 -4.78 -6.39 -22.02
C GLY A 290 -3.94 -5.27 -22.63
N VAL A 291 -2.64 -5.50 -22.78
CA VAL A 291 -1.69 -4.58 -23.43
C VAL A 291 -1.84 -4.68 -24.94
#